data_cb0451bf9eaef1cd2956fced893179a2
#
_entry.id   cb0451bf9eaef1cd2956fced893179a2
#
_cell.length_a   1.000
_cell.length_b   1.000
_cell.length_c   1.000
_cell.angle_alpha   90.00
_cell.angle_beta   90.00
_cell.angle_gamma   90.00
#
_symmetry.space_group_name_H-M   'P 1'
#
loop_
_entity.id
_entity.type
_entity.pdbx_description
1 polymer ?
#
loop_
_entity_poly.entity_id
_entity_poly.type
_entity_poly.pdbx_seq_one_letter_code
_entity_poly.pdbx_strand_id
1 'polypeptide(L)'
;MTDLTTSAIERVLRNNYLGHLAYLWQGKPHVIPITYYFDPADNTIISYTSEGHKIDAMRKNNSVTVQVEEIQSMFNWESAMVHGTFEELEGDIAKQKLHSFIEGVKSIIRRKERREVEFINEFSSKLYSRGIPIVYQVKILEIAGKRRET
;
A
#
# COMPACT_ATOMS: atom_id res chain seq x y z
N MET A 1 -19.52 -0.03 -16.46
CA MET A 1 -18.57 0.34 -15.41
C MET A 1 -19.21 1.30 -14.45
N THR A 2 -19.17 1.02 -13.18
CA THR A 2 -19.83 1.81 -12.15
C THR A 2 -18.83 2.27 -11.07
N ASP A 3 -19.20 3.32 -10.34
CA ASP A 3 -18.38 3.79 -9.23
C ASP A 3 -18.58 2.90 -8.01
N LEU A 4 -17.49 2.67 -7.28
CA LEU A 4 -17.56 1.99 -6.00
C LEU A 4 -17.98 2.97 -4.91
N THR A 5 -18.71 2.47 -3.91
CA THR A 5 -18.99 3.20 -2.69
C THR A 5 -17.71 3.33 -1.86
N THR A 6 -17.66 4.28 -0.94
CA THR A 6 -16.55 4.40 0.01
C THR A 6 -16.27 3.09 0.73
N SER A 7 -17.32 2.42 1.20
CA SER A 7 -17.21 1.14 1.89
C SER A 7 -16.58 0.05 1.01
N ALA A 8 -16.96 0.00 -0.28
CA ALA A 8 -16.40 -0.96 -1.22
C ALA A 8 -14.95 -0.66 -1.55
N ILE A 9 -14.57 0.61 -1.66
CA ILE A 9 -13.17 1.02 -1.86
C ILE A 9 -12.32 0.57 -0.68
N GLU A 10 -12.76 0.84 0.54
CA GLU A 10 -12.04 0.44 1.75
C GLU A 10 -11.91 -1.08 1.87
N ARG A 11 -12.92 -1.82 1.43
CA ARG A 11 -12.85 -3.28 1.41
C ARG A 11 -11.74 -3.78 0.47
N VAL A 12 -11.62 -3.20 -0.71
CA VAL A 12 -10.53 -3.53 -1.65
C VAL A 12 -9.18 -3.24 -1.01
N LEU A 13 -9.03 -2.10 -0.37
CA LEU A 13 -7.79 -1.73 0.30
C LEU A 13 -7.44 -2.68 1.45
N ARG A 14 -8.42 -3.07 2.27
CA ARG A 14 -8.20 -3.96 3.43
C ARG A 14 -7.93 -5.41 3.05
N ASN A 15 -8.44 -5.86 1.93
CA ASN A 15 -8.32 -7.26 1.52
C ASN A 15 -7.08 -7.55 0.69
N ASN A 16 -6.25 -6.56 0.46
CA ASN A 16 -5.06 -6.68 -0.37
C ASN A 16 -3.84 -6.10 0.34
N TYR A 17 -2.66 -6.50 -0.10
CA TYR A 17 -1.38 -6.04 0.43
C TYR A 17 -0.39 -5.68 -0.68
N LEU A 18 -0.77 -5.88 -1.94
CA LEU A 18 0.01 -5.49 -3.11
C LEU A 18 -0.75 -4.41 -3.87
N GLY A 19 -0.08 -3.34 -4.20
CA GLY A 19 -0.65 -2.25 -4.95
C GLY A 19 0.40 -1.58 -5.82
N HIS A 20 0.01 -0.47 -6.43
CA HIS A 20 0.88 0.31 -7.28
C HIS A 20 0.98 1.72 -6.74
N LEU A 21 2.22 2.20 -6.58
CA LEU A 21 2.50 3.55 -6.14
C LEU A 21 2.89 4.38 -7.35
N ALA A 22 2.19 5.49 -7.55
CA ALA A 22 2.49 6.46 -8.57
C ALA A 22 3.06 7.73 -7.94
N TYR A 23 4.18 8.20 -8.47
CA TYR A 23 4.85 9.41 -8.00
C TYR A 23 5.42 10.19 -9.19
N LEU A 24 5.74 11.44 -8.97
CA LEU A 24 6.26 12.33 -10.00
C LEU A 24 7.77 12.53 -9.82
N TRP A 25 8.49 12.46 -10.93
CA TRP A 25 9.91 12.78 -10.98
C TRP A 25 10.22 13.48 -12.30
N GLN A 26 10.71 14.71 -12.19
CA GLN A 26 11.05 15.53 -13.37
C GLN A 26 9.87 15.65 -14.35
N GLY A 27 8.67 15.85 -13.83
CA GLY A 27 7.46 16.02 -14.62
C GLY A 27 6.90 14.73 -15.22
N LYS A 28 7.49 13.58 -14.94
CA LYS A 28 7.03 12.28 -15.46
C LYS A 28 6.41 11.45 -14.35
N PRO A 29 5.22 10.89 -14.57
CA PRO A 29 4.66 9.92 -13.62
C PRO A 29 5.39 8.59 -13.73
N HIS A 30 5.73 8.04 -12.56
CA HIS A 30 6.33 6.70 -12.41
C HIS A 30 5.36 5.85 -11.63
N VAL A 31 5.25 4.57 -12.00
CA VAL A 31 4.38 3.61 -11.32
C VAL A 31 5.18 2.36 -11.00
N ILE A 32 5.15 1.94 -9.74
CA ILE A 32 5.87 0.75 -9.28
C ILE A 32 4.97 -0.09 -8.36
N PRO A 33 5.17 -1.41 -8.33
CA PRO A 33 4.47 -2.25 -7.35
C PRO A 33 5.06 -2.02 -5.95
N ILE A 34 4.18 -2.06 -4.95
CA ILE A 34 4.56 -1.98 -3.54
C ILE A 34 3.77 -3.00 -2.72
N THR A 35 4.33 -3.38 -1.57
CA THR A 35 3.57 -4.02 -0.51
C THR A 35 3.10 -2.93 0.44
N TYR A 36 1.85 -2.96 0.84
CA TYR A 36 1.26 -1.93 1.68
C TYR A 36 0.34 -2.52 2.73
N TYR A 37 0.04 -1.73 3.74
CA TYR A 37 -1.02 -2.00 4.71
C TYR A 37 -1.92 -0.78 4.81
N PHE A 38 -3.23 -0.97 4.64
CA PHE A 38 -4.22 0.09 4.87
C PHE A 38 -4.58 0.11 6.35
N ASP A 39 -4.34 1.24 7.01
CA ASP A 39 -4.69 1.47 8.41
C ASP A 39 -5.96 2.33 8.47
N PRO A 40 -7.13 1.70 8.72
CA PRO A 40 -8.39 2.46 8.75
C PRO A 40 -8.50 3.39 9.96
N ALA A 41 -7.79 3.10 11.05
CA ALA A 41 -7.83 3.93 12.25
C ALA A 41 -7.25 5.33 12.00
N ASP A 42 -6.14 5.39 11.27
CA ASP A 42 -5.46 6.65 10.94
C ASP A 42 -5.77 7.16 9.53
N ASN A 43 -6.50 6.39 8.74
CA ASN A 43 -6.78 6.71 7.34
C ASN A 43 -5.49 6.90 6.53
N THR A 44 -4.60 5.92 6.62
CA THR A 44 -3.28 5.95 5.96
C THR A 44 -2.98 4.64 5.26
N ILE A 45 -2.10 4.72 4.27
CA ILE A 45 -1.44 3.58 3.64
C ILE A 45 -0.01 3.56 4.17
N ILE A 46 0.42 2.44 4.74
CA ILE A 46 1.76 2.28 5.31
C ILE A 46 2.58 1.39 4.40
N SER A 47 3.84 1.75 4.17
CA SER A 47 4.78 0.94 3.43
C SER A 47 6.21 1.22 3.90
N TYR A 48 7.17 0.57 3.29
CA TYR A 48 8.57 0.77 3.59
C TYR A 48 9.39 0.71 2.31
N THR A 49 10.59 1.25 2.37
CA THR A 49 11.52 1.22 1.25
C THR A 49 12.96 1.39 1.76
N SER A 50 13.92 1.28 0.88
CA SER A 50 15.30 1.69 1.12
C SER A 50 15.57 3.02 0.42
N GLU A 51 16.71 3.64 0.71
CA GLU A 51 17.14 4.84 -0.01
C GLU A 51 17.23 4.55 -1.51
N GLY A 52 16.87 5.53 -2.32
CA GLY A 52 16.89 5.41 -3.76
C GLY A 52 16.08 6.49 -4.45
N HIS A 53 15.90 6.32 -5.74
CA HIS A 53 15.22 7.29 -6.62
C HIS A 53 13.79 7.61 -6.16
N LYS A 54 13.04 6.57 -5.82
CA LYS A 54 11.64 6.68 -5.41
C LYS A 54 11.47 7.60 -4.19
N ILE A 55 12.27 7.37 -3.15
CA ILE A 55 12.16 8.14 -1.93
C ILE A 55 12.62 9.58 -2.13
N ASP A 56 13.66 9.80 -2.92
CA ASP A 56 14.12 11.14 -3.26
C ASP A 56 13.05 11.92 -4.02
N ALA A 57 12.40 11.26 -4.97
CA ALA A 57 11.32 11.87 -5.74
C ALA A 57 10.15 12.30 -4.85
N MET A 58 9.73 11.43 -3.94
CA MET A 58 8.60 11.71 -3.03
C MET A 58 8.94 12.75 -1.96
N ARG A 59 10.21 12.84 -1.55
CA ARG A 59 10.66 13.91 -0.67
C ARG A 59 10.56 15.28 -1.34
N LYS A 60 10.78 15.34 -2.66
CA LYS A 60 10.70 16.58 -3.43
C LYS A 60 9.27 16.95 -3.83
N ASN A 61 8.46 15.96 -4.16
CA ASN A 61 7.06 16.13 -4.50
C ASN A 61 6.25 15.05 -3.81
N ASN A 62 5.58 15.42 -2.74
CA ASN A 62 4.89 14.49 -1.85
C ASN A 62 3.47 14.12 -2.29
N SER A 63 3.00 14.61 -3.43
CA SER A 63 1.70 14.21 -3.97
C SER A 63 1.83 12.87 -4.66
N VAL A 64 1.14 11.85 -4.14
CA VAL A 64 1.26 10.47 -4.64
C VAL A 64 -0.11 9.83 -4.78
N THR A 65 -0.14 8.72 -5.51
CA THR A 65 -1.35 7.93 -5.71
C THR A 65 -1.02 6.46 -5.49
N VAL A 66 -1.90 5.75 -4.80
CA VAL A 66 -1.81 4.29 -4.66
C VAL A 66 -3.04 3.69 -5.30
N GLN A 67 -2.84 2.69 -6.14
CA GLN A 67 -3.92 1.97 -6.82
C GLN A 67 -3.86 0.51 -6.46
N VAL A 68 -5.02 -0.09 -6.15
CA VAL A 68 -5.15 -1.50 -5.79
C VAL A 68 -6.31 -2.07 -6.59
N GLU A 69 -6.12 -3.24 -7.20
CA GLU A 69 -7.19 -3.89 -7.95
C GLU A 69 -7.41 -5.33 -7.53
N GLU A 70 -8.63 -5.80 -7.78
CA GLU A 70 -9.00 -7.20 -7.75
C GLU A 70 -9.58 -7.55 -9.11
N ILE A 71 -8.83 -8.35 -9.89
CA ILE A 71 -9.19 -8.71 -11.25
C ILE A 71 -9.44 -10.22 -11.30
N GLN A 72 -10.66 -10.62 -11.61
CA GLN A 72 -11.01 -12.03 -11.85
C GLN A 72 -11.04 -12.35 -13.33
N SER A 73 -11.51 -11.40 -14.15
CA SER A 73 -11.54 -11.52 -15.60
C SER A 73 -11.65 -10.13 -16.21
N MET A 74 -11.59 -10.04 -17.53
CA MET A 74 -11.77 -8.75 -18.20
C MET A 74 -13.15 -8.14 -17.98
N PHE A 75 -14.12 -8.94 -17.54
CA PHE A 75 -15.50 -8.50 -17.30
C PHE A 75 -15.84 -8.38 -15.83
N ASN A 76 -14.96 -8.81 -14.94
CA ASN A 76 -15.16 -8.77 -13.48
C ASN A 76 -13.92 -8.26 -12.78
N TRP A 77 -13.96 -7.00 -12.37
CA TRP A 77 -12.87 -6.41 -11.60
C TRP A 77 -13.34 -5.23 -10.78
N GLU A 78 -12.58 -4.95 -9.73
CA GLU A 78 -12.71 -3.75 -8.91
C GLU A 78 -11.35 -3.07 -8.82
N SER A 79 -11.34 -1.75 -8.86
CA SER A 79 -10.13 -0.94 -8.72
C SER A 79 -10.39 0.18 -7.74
N ALA A 80 -9.49 0.32 -6.78
CA ALA A 80 -9.49 1.41 -5.80
C ALA A 80 -8.28 2.31 -6.05
N MET A 81 -8.48 3.62 -5.93
CA MET A 81 -7.41 4.60 -6.10
C MET A 81 -7.43 5.58 -4.94
N VAL A 82 -6.26 5.82 -4.37
CA VAL A 82 -6.06 6.72 -3.23
C VAL A 82 -5.10 7.82 -3.65
N HIS A 83 -5.57 9.06 -3.57
CA HIS A 83 -4.68 10.22 -3.73
C HIS A 83 -4.33 10.73 -2.33
N GLY A 84 -3.06 10.98 -2.09
CA GLY A 84 -2.65 11.41 -0.77
C GLY A 84 -1.27 12.05 -0.74
N THR A 85 -0.80 12.27 0.48
CA THR A 85 0.46 12.93 0.76
C THR A 85 1.44 11.94 1.35
N PHE A 86 2.60 11.81 0.72
CA PHE A 86 3.71 11.04 1.27
C PHE A 86 4.26 11.72 2.52
N GLU A 87 4.46 10.92 3.57
CA GLU A 87 5.09 11.36 4.82
C GLU A 87 6.09 10.31 5.28
N GLU A 88 7.34 10.70 5.38
CA GLU A 88 8.38 9.83 5.95
C GLU A 88 8.24 9.81 7.48
N LEU A 89 8.31 8.63 8.08
CA LEU A 89 8.16 8.45 9.52
C LEU A 89 9.52 8.17 10.16
N GLU A 90 9.68 8.64 11.40
CA GLU A 90 10.91 8.48 12.17
C GLU A 90 10.60 8.12 13.62
N GLY A 91 11.61 7.58 14.32
CA GLY A 91 11.53 7.30 15.75
C GLY A 91 10.51 6.24 16.12
N ASP A 92 9.86 6.43 17.27
CA ASP A 92 8.91 5.46 17.81
C ASP A 92 7.69 5.27 16.93
N ILE A 93 7.24 6.33 16.27
CA ILE A 93 6.09 6.25 15.36
C ILE A 93 6.39 5.36 14.15
N ALA A 94 7.61 5.46 13.61
CA ALA A 94 8.06 4.61 12.52
C ALA A 94 8.07 3.13 12.94
N LYS A 95 8.55 2.85 14.15
CA LYS A 95 8.57 1.48 14.70
C LYS A 95 7.16 0.92 14.89
N GLN A 96 6.24 1.72 15.44
CA GLN A 96 4.85 1.31 15.62
C GLN A 96 4.17 1.03 14.28
N LYS A 97 4.36 1.91 13.31
CA LYS A 97 3.75 1.76 11.99
C LYS A 97 4.34 0.57 11.23
N LEU A 98 5.64 0.34 11.33
CA LEU A 98 6.28 -0.83 10.74
C LEU A 98 5.73 -2.12 11.35
N HIS A 99 5.53 -2.14 12.67
CA HIS A 99 4.93 -3.29 13.35
C HIS A 99 3.49 -3.53 12.85
N SER A 100 2.68 -2.49 12.77
CA SER A 100 1.31 -2.58 12.25
C SER A 100 1.30 -3.10 10.81
N PHE A 101 2.23 -2.62 9.98
CA PHE A 101 2.40 -3.08 8.61
C PHE A 101 2.70 -4.58 8.56
N ILE A 102 3.70 -5.03 9.32
CA ILE A 102 4.12 -6.44 9.33
C ILE A 102 2.99 -7.34 9.78
N GLU A 103 2.36 -7.03 10.92
CA GLU A 103 1.27 -7.84 11.46
C GLU A 103 0.03 -7.80 10.56
N GLY A 104 -0.28 -6.65 10.00
CA GLY A 104 -1.40 -6.50 9.08
C GLY A 104 -1.21 -7.30 7.79
N VAL A 105 -0.05 -7.23 7.17
CA VAL A 105 0.26 -7.98 5.95
C VAL A 105 0.25 -9.48 6.22
N LYS A 106 0.85 -9.92 7.33
CA LYS A 106 0.80 -11.34 7.74
C LYS A 106 -0.63 -11.84 7.88
N SER A 107 -1.48 -11.05 8.52
CA SER A 107 -2.88 -11.40 8.72
C SER A 107 -3.62 -11.58 7.38
N ILE A 108 -3.37 -10.68 6.44
CA ILE A 108 -4.00 -10.74 5.12
C ILE A 108 -3.51 -11.96 4.34
N ILE A 109 -2.21 -12.24 4.38
CA ILE A 109 -1.62 -13.41 3.71
C ILE A 109 -2.23 -14.70 4.26
N ARG A 110 -2.32 -14.84 5.58
CA ARG A 110 -2.93 -16.02 6.23
C ARG A 110 -4.37 -16.21 5.79
N ARG A 111 -5.14 -15.15 5.79
CA ARG A 111 -6.57 -15.17 5.46
C ARG A 111 -6.81 -15.45 3.97
N LYS A 112 -6.07 -14.76 3.11
CA LYS A 112 -6.33 -14.76 1.66
C LYS A 112 -5.64 -15.90 0.92
N GLU A 113 -4.40 -16.18 1.28
CA GLU A 113 -3.56 -17.15 0.57
C GLU A 113 -3.43 -18.48 1.29
N ARG A 114 -3.83 -18.54 2.56
CA ARG A 114 -3.72 -19.73 3.41
C ARG A 114 -2.30 -20.30 3.41
N ARG A 115 -1.29 -19.40 3.38
CA ARG A 115 0.11 -19.76 3.36
C ARG A 115 0.57 -20.30 4.71
N GLU A 116 1.60 -21.14 4.63
CA GLU A 116 2.25 -21.74 5.79
C GLU A 116 2.97 -20.68 6.64
N VAL A 117 3.10 -20.98 7.93
CA VAL A 117 3.76 -20.11 8.92
C VAL A 117 5.20 -19.77 8.51
N GLU A 118 5.90 -20.72 7.88
CA GLU A 118 7.28 -20.54 7.41
C GLU A 118 7.43 -19.42 6.40
N PHE A 119 6.53 -19.35 5.42
CA PHE A 119 6.53 -18.27 4.42
C PHE A 119 6.37 -16.91 5.11
N ILE A 120 5.47 -16.84 6.09
CA ILE A 120 5.18 -15.60 6.81
C ILE A 120 6.38 -15.17 7.66
N ASN A 121 7.06 -16.12 8.31
CA ASN A 121 8.27 -15.86 9.08
C ASN A 121 9.41 -15.39 8.18
N GLU A 122 9.54 -15.98 7.01
CA GLU A 122 10.52 -15.58 6.01
C GLU A 122 10.34 -14.13 5.56
N PHE A 123 9.09 -13.73 5.32
CA PHE A 123 8.75 -12.35 4.99
C PHE A 123 9.24 -11.39 6.08
N SER A 124 8.96 -11.67 7.34
CA SER A 124 9.41 -10.85 8.48
C SER A 124 10.93 -10.80 8.58
N SER A 125 11.60 -11.94 8.45
CA SER A 125 13.06 -12.04 8.53
C SER A 125 13.74 -11.23 7.44
N LYS A 126 13.25 -11.32 6.21
CA LYS A 126 13.79 -10.57 5.09
C LYS A 126 13.65 -9.06 5.28
N LEU A 127 12.53 -8.63 5.85
CA LEU A 127 12.28 -7.24 6.11
C LEU A 127 13.32 -6.65 7.07
N TYR A 128 13.65 -7.36 8.15
CA TYR A 128 14.61 -6.91 9.14
C TYR A 128 16.07 -7.12 8.73
N SER A 129 16.36 -8.11 7.89
CA SER A 129 17.74 -8.46 7.51
C SER A 129 18.39 -7.49 6.52
N ARG A 130 17.60 -6.66 5.85
CA ARG A 130 18.07 -5.71 4.83
C ARG A 130 18.53 -4.37 5.41
N GLY A 131 18.71 -4.28 6.73
CA GLY A 131 19.02 -3.04 7.43
C GLY A 131 17.77 -2.30 7.87
N ILE A 132 17.95 -1.07 8.36
CA ILE A 132 16.83 -0.26 8.84
C ILE A 132 16.05 0.28 7.64
N PRO A 133 14.81 -0.14 7.42
CA PRO A 133 14.02 0.39 6.30
C PRO A 133 13.56 1.81 6.58
N ILE A 134 13.31 2.54 5.51
CA ILE A 134 12.61 3.81 5.58
C ILE A 134 11.13 3.49 5.61
N VAL A 135 10.46 3.85 6.70
CA VAL A 135 9.01 3.67 6.87
C VAL A 135 8.34 4.95 6.45
N TYR A 136 7.32 4.82 5.63
CA TYR A 136 6.54 5.97 5.20
C TYR A 136 5.06 5.64 5.21
N GLN A 137 4.25 6.68 5.21
CA GLN A 137 2.81 6.54 5.03
C GLN A 137 2.32 7.49 3.95
N VAL A 138 1.21 7.13 3.35
CA VAL A 138 0.44 8.01 2.48
C VAL A 138 -0.79 8.43 3.27
N LYS A 139 -0.88 9.69 3.61
CA LYS A 139 -2.06 10.26 4.27
C LYS A 139 -3.14 10.44 3.22
N ILE A 140 -4.25 9.75 3.39
CA ILE A 140 -5.33 9.71 2.41
C ILE A 140 -6.08 11.03 2.39
N LEU A 141 -6.15 11.66 1.23
CA LEU A 141 -6.89 12.90 1.02
C LEU A 141 -8.17 12.66 0.24
N GLU A 142 -8.14 11.72 -0.70
CA GLU A 142 -9.23 11.49 -1.66
C GLU A 142 -9.19 10.05 -2.13
N ILE A 143 -10.35 9.44 -2.26
CA ILE A 143 -10.47 8.06 -2.76
C ILE A 143 -11.45 8.00 -3.93
N ALA A 144 -11.19 7.07 -4.85
CA ALA A 144 -12.08 6.78 -5.97
C ALA A 144 -12.03 5.28 -6.25
N GLY A 145 -13.04 4.76 -6.87
CA GLY A 145 -13.03 3.36 -7.26
C GLY A 145 -14.02 3.06 -8.36
N LYS A 146 -13.71 2.03 -9.14
CA LYS A 146 -14.52 1.58 -10.26
C LYS A 146 -14.71 0.07 -10.19
N ARG A 147 -15.84 -0.37 -10.71
CA ARG A 147 -16.19 -1.78 -10.84
C ARG A 147 -16.68 -2.06 -12.25
N ARG A 148 -16.28 -3.19 -12.78
CA ARG A 148 -16.91 -3.80 -13.95
C ARG A 148 -17.40 -5.18 -13.56
N GLU A 149 -18.66 -5.48 -13.86
CA GLU A 149 -19.22 -6.81 -13.67
C GLU A 149 -20.26 -7.11 -14.75
N THR A 150 -20.42 -8.38 -15.07
CA THR A 150 -21.40 -8.86 -16.05
C THR A 150 -22.60 -9.44 -15.37
#